data_117746412a4d04d1e86fd48c154b76ef
#
_entry.id   117746412a4d04d1e86fd48c154b76ef
#
_cell.length_a   1.000
_cell.length_b   1.000
_cell.length_c   1.000
_cell.angle_alpha   90.00
_cell.angle_beta   90.00
_cell.angle_gamma   90.00
#
_symmetry.space_group_name_H-M   'P 1'
#
loop_
_entity.id
_entity.type
_entity.pdbx_description
1 polymer ?
#
loop_
_entity_poly.entity_id
_entity_poly.type
_entity_poly.pdbx_seq_one_letter_code
_entity_poly.pdbx_strand_id
1 'polypeptide(L)'
;MANYHNSFSQPVGFPVPEWKECQMPTRSMISGSWCRVEVLDAEKHTKDLFNAYLKNHDYSDWTYLQYGPFDSIEEFECWLKQASTGNDPVFYAIID
;
A
#
# COMPACT_ATOMS: atom_id res chain seq x y z
N MET A 1 -16.67 33.24 5.79
CA MET A 1 -15.64 32.22 5.57
C MET A 1 -14.35 32.91 5.13
N ALA A 2 -13.25 32.63 5.82
CA ALA A 2 -11.97 33.21 5.43
C ALA A 2 -11.45 32.54 4.18
N ASN A 3 -10.95 33.35 3.25
CA ASN A 3 -10.34 32.87 2.02
C ASN A 3 -8.82 33.03 2.12
N TYR A 4 -8.11 31.96 1.80
CA TYR A 4 -6.66 31.95 1.82
C TYR A 4 -6.14 31.86 0.39
N HIS A 5 -5.06 32.56 0.11
CA HIS A 5 -4.43 32.60 -1.20
C HIS A 5 -2.91 32.44 -1.04
N ASN A 6 -2.28 31.82 -2.03
CA ASN A 6 -0.81 31.77 -2.09
C ASN A 6 -0.26 33.05 -2.74
N SER A 7 1.07 33.07 -2.96
CA SER A 7 1.76 34.22 -3.57
C SER A 7 1.35 34.48 -5.02
N PHE A 8 0.69 33.52 -5.67
CA PHE A 8 0.19 33.64 -7.03
C PHE A 8 -1.29 34.03 -7.08
N SER A 9 -1.86 34.43 -5.97
CA SER A 9 -3.28 34.77 -5.83
C SER A 9 -4.24 33.60 -6.13
N GLN A 10 -3.74 32.38 -5.99
CA GLN A 10 -4.56 31.19 -6.17
C GLN A 10 -5.26 30.84 -4.86
N PRO A 11 -6.56 30.49 -4.89
CA PRO A 11 -7.24 30.06 -3.66
C PRO A 11 -6.66 28.73 -3.16
N VAL A 12 -6.40 28.65 -1.87
CA VAL A 12 -5.86 27.48 -1.20
C VAL A 12 -6.66 27.17 0.05
N GLY A 13 -6.48 25.99 0.62
CA GLY A 13 -7.12 25.62 1.87
C GLY A 13 -6.59 26.45 3.04
N PHE A 14 -7.27 26.37 4.17
CA PHE A 14 -6.83 27.06 5.38
C PHE A 14 -5.52 26.44 5.89
N PRO A 15 -4.65 27.24 6.51
CA PRO A 15 -3.40 26.71 7.06
C PRO A 15 -3.66 25.81 8.26
N VAL A 16 -2.79 24.80 8.42
CA VAL A 16 -2.84 23.85 9.54
C VAL A 16 -1.48 23.90 10.25
N PRO A 17 -1.22 24.99 11.01
CA PRO A 17 0.11 25.19 11.60
C PRO A 17 0.49 24.16 12.66
N GLU A 18 -0.50 23.49 13.25
CA GLU A 18 -0.28 22.49 14.31
C GLU A 18 -0.22 21.07 13.76
N TRP A 19 -0.20 20.92 12.42
CA TRP A 19 -0.15 19.58 11.81
C TRP A 19 1.13 18.87 12.19
N LYS A 20 0.98 17.60 12.53
CA LYS A 20 2.09 16.69 12.83
C LYS A 20 1.91 15.42 12.04
N GLU A 21 3.02 14.77 11.71
CA GLU A 21 2.97 13.47 11.06
C GLU A 21 2.25 12.45 11.96
N CYS A 22 1.49 11.57 11.31
CA CYS A 22 0.91 10.43 12.00
C CYS A 22 2.02 9.47 12.43
N GLN A 23 1.74 8.71 13.49
CA GLN A 23 2.63 7.62 13.88
C GLN A 23 2.60 6.53 12.79
N MET A 24 3.73 5.85 12.62
CA MET A 24 3.79 4.71 11.70
C MET A 24 2.85 3.60 12.18
N PRO A 25 2.19 2.90 11.24
CA PRO A 25 1.37 1.76 11.62
C PRO A 25 2.20 0.70 12.34
N THR A 26 1.59 0.05 13.32
CA THR A 26 2.26 -1.06 14.03
C THR A 26 2.29 -2.29 13.12
N ARG A 27 3.38 -3.07 13.22
CA ARG A 27 3.51 -4.32 12.47
C ARG A 27 2.85 -5.45 13.26
N SER A 28 1.53 -5.38 13.37
CA SER A 28 0.76 -6.36 14.12
C SER A 28 -0.45 -6.84 13.32
N MET A 29 -0.86 -8.07 13.59
CA MET A 29 -2.04 -8.65 12.97
C MET A 29 -3.30 -8.02 13.56
N ILE A 30 -4.28 -7.75 12.70
CA ILE A 30 -5.59 -7.26 13.10
C ILE A 30 -6.62 -8.28 12.61
N SER A 31 -7.44 -8.79 13.52
CA SER A 31 -8.48 -9.76 13.19
C SER A 31 -9.86 -9.10 13.19
N GLY A 32 -10.60 -9.34 12.13
CA GLY A 32 -12.00 -8.89 11.99
C GLY A 32 -12.95 -10.08 11.90
N SER A 33 -14.22 -9.76 11.67
CA SER A 33 -15.27 -10.81 11.55
C SER A 33 -15.19 -11.55 10.23
N TRP A 34 -14.69 -10.92 9.17
CA TRP A 34 -14.72 -11.47 7.81
C TRP A 34 -13.34 -11.77 7.25
N CYS A 35 -12.33 -11.12 7.77
CA CYS A 35 -10.96 -11.30 7.32
C CYS A 35 -10.00 -10.89 8.43
N ARG A 36 -8.73 -11.18 8.21
CA ARG A 36 -7.67 -10.63 9.06
C ARG A 36 -6.65 -9.93 8.20
N VAL A 37 -5.93 -8.99 8.79
CA VAL A 37 -4.86 -8.25 8.14
C VAL A 37 -3.56 -8.67 8.81
N GLU A 38 -2.64 -9.21 8.02
CA GLU A 38 -1.33 -9.63 8.50
C GLU A 38 -0.25 -8.73 7.91
N VAL A 39 0.84 -8.51 8.63
CA VAL A 39 1.99 -7.83 8.06
C VAL A 39 2.51 -8.64 6.88
N LEU A 40 2.80 -7.98 5.76
CA LEU A 40 3.25 -8.65 4.55
C LEU A 40 4.56 -9.40 4.82
N ASP A 41 4.57 -10.68 4.45
CA ASP A 41 5.72 -11.58 4.62
C ASP A 41 5.90 -12.34 3.31
N ALA A 42 7.05 -12.17 2.66
CA ALA A 42 7.29 -12.77 1.36
C ALA A 42 7.26 -14.30 1.41
N GLU A 43 7.79 -14.91 2.46
CA GLU A 43 7.77 -16.37 2.58
C GLU A 43 6.36 -16.92 2.76
N LYS A 44 5.52 -16.18 3.47
CA LYS A 44 4.18 -16.63 3.82
C LYS A 44 3.14 -16.29 2.74
N HIS A 45 3.27 -15.16 2.09
CA HIS A 45 2.19 -14.61 1.26
C HIS A 45 2.45 -14.64 -0.25
N THR A 46 3.68 -14.84 -0.71
CA THR A 46 4.03 -14.73 -2.14
C THR A 46 3.16 -15.62 -3.02
N LYS A 47 3.08 -16.89 -2.70
CA LYS A 47 2.40 -17.87 -3.54
C LYS A 47 0.91 -17.57 -3.67
N ASP A 48 0.25 -17.31 -2.56
CA ASP A 48 -1.19 -17.08 -2.54
C ASP A 48 -1.55 -15.77 -3.24
N LEU A 49 -0.75 -14.72 -3.02
CA LEU A 49 -0.97 -13.44 -3.68
C LEU A 49 -0.73 -13.53 -5.18
N PHE A 50 0.33 -14.19 -5.60
CA PHE A 50 0.61 -14.34 -7.02
C PHE A 50 -0.48 -15.13 -7.71
N ASN A 51 -0.95 -16.22 -7.11
CA ASN A 51 -2.06 -16.99 -7.65
C ASN A 51 -3.35 -16.18 -7.75
N ALA A 52 -3.60 -15.32 -6.78
CA ALA A 52 -4.77 -14.43 -6.82
C ALA A 52 -4.66 -13.44 -7.98
N TYR A 53 -3.49 -12.86 -8.20
CA TYR A 53 -3.28 -11.92 -9.31
C TYR A 53 -3.36 -12.60 -10.68
N LEU A 54 -2.97 -13.86 -10.79
CA LEU A 54 -3.08 -14.60 -12.05
C LEU A 54 -4.52 -14.78 -12.54
N LYS A 55 -5.49 -14.63 -11.66
CA LYS A 55 -6.90 -14.69 -12.05
C LYS A 55 -7.32 -13.51 -12.91
N ASN A 56 -6.58 -12.41 -12.87
CA ASN A 56 -6.80 -11.26 -13.74
C ASN A 56 -5.80 -11.30 -14.89
N HIS A 57 -6.25 -11.79 -16.05
CA HIS A 57 -5.38 -12.11 -17.18
C HIS A 57 -4.88 -10.91 -17.97
N ASP A 58 -5.49 -9.73 -17.80
CA ASP A 58 -5.15 -8.55 -18.60
C ASP A 58 -4.30 -7.53 -17.86
N TYR A 59 -3.90 -7.85 -16.63
CA TYR A 59 -3.07 -6.97 -15.79
C TYR A 59 -3.68 -5.60 -15.49
N SER A 60 -4.99 -5.43 -15.67
CA SER A 60 -5.64 -4.13 -15.49
C SER A 60 -5.53 -3.60 -14.06
N ASP A 61 -5.33 -4.49 -13.08
CA ASP A 61 -5.18 -4.10 -11.68
C ASP A 61 -3.95 -3.21 -11.44
N TRP A 62 -2.97 -3.26 -12.36
CA TRP A 62 -1.69 -2.58 -12.19
C TRP A 62 -1.62 -1.24 -12.92
N THR A 63 -2.69 -0.81 -13.58
CA THR A 63 -2.69 0.34 -14.48
C THR A 63 -2.12 1.62 -13.86
N TYR A 64 -2.46 1.90 -12.61
CA TYR A 64 -2.05 3.13 -11.95
C TYR A 64 -0.97 2.90 -10.89
N LEU A 65 -0.41 1.70 -10.82
CA LEU A 65 0.63 1.39 -9.86
C LEU A 65 2.01 1.63 -10.46
N GLN A 66 2.96 2.05 -9.63
CA GLN A 66 4.33 2.30 -10.06
C GLN A 66 5.13 1.00 -10.24
N TYR A 67 4.62 -0.10 -9.73
CA TYR A 67 5.26 -1.41 -9.75
C TYR A 67 4.29 -2.43 -10.33
N GLY A 68 4.85 -3.53 -10.88
CA GLY A 68 4.07 -4.57 -11.53
C GLY A 68 3.65 -4.19 -12.94
N PRO A 69 2.94 -5.06 -13.65
CA PRO A 69 2.72 -6.45 -13.26
C PRO A 69 4.00 -7.27 -13.29
N PHE A 70 3.95 -8.47 -12.69
CA PHE A 70 5.12 -9.36 -12.63
C PHE A 70 4.85 -10.60 -13.50
N ASP A 71 5.81 -10.95 -14.33
CA ASP A 71 5.67 -12.05 -15.30
C ASP A 71 5.94 -13.41 -14.68
N SER A 72 6.66 -13.46 -13.57
CA SER A 72 7.00 -14.70 -12.89
C SER A 72 6.86 -14.54 -11.38
N ILE A 73 6.67 -15.67 -10.70
CA ILE A 73 6.57 -15.67 -9.24
C ILE A 73 7.91 -15.25 -8.61
N GLU A 74 9.01 -15.54 -9.27
CA GLU A 74 10.34 -15.15 -8.79
C GLU A 74 10.51 -13.64 -8.77
N GLU A 75 10.06 -12.94 -9.80
CA GLU A 75 10.10 -11.48 -9.84
C GLU A 75 9.20 -10.88 -8.78
N PHE A 76 8.02 -11.45 -8.60
CA PHE A 76 7.06 -11.00 -7.59
C PHE A 76 7.62 -11.20 -6.19
N GLU A 77 8.21 -12.36 -5.93
CA GLU A 77 8.82 -12.66 -4.63
C GLU A 77 9.96 -11.68 -4.31
N CYS A 78 10.79 -11.38 -5.31
CA CYS A 78 11.88 -10.43 -5.14
C CYS A 78 11.36 -9.06 -4.71
N TRP A 79 10.31 -8.56 -5.38
CA TRP A 79 9.67 -7.30 -5.02
C TRP A 79 9.06 -7.37 -3.62
N LEU A 80 8.36 -8.47 -3.30
CA LEU A 80 7.73 -8.65 -2.01
C LEU A 80 8.73 -8.67 -0.85
N LYS A 81 9.89 -9.28 -1.06
CA LYS A 81 10.94 -9.28 -0.03
C LYS A 81 11.39 -7.85 0.30
N GLN A 82 11.56 -7.02 -0.71
CA GLN A 82 11.91 -5.62 -0.48
C GLN A 82 10.76 -4.85 0.16
N ALA A 83 9.54 -5.05 -0.30
CA ALA A 83 8.37 -4.36 0.23
C ALA A 83 8.09 -4.73 1.68
N SER A 84 8.27 -6.01 2.05
CA SER A 84 7.97 -6.48 3.40
C SER A 84 9.00 -6.04 4.44
N THR A 85 10.20 -5.68 4.02
CA THR A 85 11.26 -5.23 4.93
C THR A 85 11.35 -3.72 5.04
N GLY A 86 10.68 -2.98 4.15
CA GLY A 86 10.67 -1.53 4.19
C GLY A 86 9.78 -0.98 5.30
N ASN A 87 10.04 0.25 5.69
CA ASN A 87 9.27 0.92 6.74
C ASN A 87 8.30 1.97 6.21
N ASP A 88 8.44 2.36 4.95
CA ASP A 88 7.59 3.38 4.34
C ASP A 88 7.44 3.09 2.85
N PRO A 89 6.32 2.59 2.42
CA PRO A 89 5.13 2.25 3.21
C PRO A 89 5.27 0.93 3.96
N VAL A 90 4.37 0.69 4.91
CA VAL A 90 4.21 -0.61 5.57
C VAL A 90 3.10 -1.36 4.84
N PHE A 91 3.43 -2.53 4.31
CA PHE A 91 2.47 -3.34 3.55
C PHE A 91 1.83 -4.42 4.43
N TYR A 92 0.59 -4.71 4.14
CA TYR A 92 -0.19 -5.75 4.82
C TYR A 92 -0.85 -6.65 3.79
N ALA A 93 -1.08 -7.90 4.17
CA ALA A 93 -1.86 -8.85 3.38
C ALA A 93 -3.22 -9.06 4.03
N ILE A 94 -4.26 -9.07 3.21
CA ILE A 94 -5.63 -9.32 3.67
C ILE A 94 -5.91 -10.80 3.46
N ILE A 95 -6.24 -11.51 4.54
CA ILE A 95 -6.51 -12.94 4.54
C ILE A 95 -7.99 -13.14 4.86
N ASP A 96 -8.69 -13.77 3.94
CA ASP A 96 -10.08 -14.06 4.16
C ASP A 96 -10.31 -15.48 4.69
#